data_6d614a307a7f62284f824c270285480d
#
_entry.id   6d614a307a7f62284f824c270285480d
#
_cell.length_a   1.000
_cell.length_b   1.000
_cell.length_c   1.000
_cell.angle_alpha   90.00
_cell.angle_beta   90.00
_cell.angle_gamma   90.00
#
_symmetry.space_group_name_H-M   'P 1'
#
loop_
_entity.id
_entity.type
_entity.pdbx_description
1 polymer ?
#
loop_
_entity_poly.entity_id
_entity_poly.type
_entity_poly.pdbx_seq_one_letter_code
_entity_poly.pdbx_strand_id
1 'polypeptide(L)'
;MKKVLKLCVFSVIFCFLSTGLLLAADTDSIVGKWKTIDDKTGEPKSIVEIYEKNGKFYGQIKELFIKEGDNPDPTCDKCPADDPRKDQPTKGMVIVQELVKNNGEYSGGTILDPKEGKIYTCKMWVEDGKLMVRGYIAFFFRTQTWHKAE
;
A
#
# COMPACT_ATOMS: atom_id res chain seq x y z
N MET A 1 13.12 57.76 60.58
CA MET A 1 13.46 57.57 59.19
C MET A 1 13.40 56.07 58.90
N LYS A 2 12.30 55.62 58.28
CA LYS A 2 12.07 54.22 57.98
C LYS A 2 12.06 54.07 56.45
N LYS A 3 13.11 53.47 55.91
CA LYS A 3 13.22 53.15 54.47
C LYS A 3 12.39 51.87 54.17
N VAL A 4 11.33 52.04 53.42
CA VAL A 4 10.49 50.92 52.95
C VAL A 4 11.17 50.33 51.70
N LEU A 5 11.68 49.11 51.81
CA LEU A 5 12.25 48.35 50.75
C LEU A 5 11.09 47.68 49.93
N LYS A 6 10.83 48.14 48.73
CA LYS A 6 9.88 47.55 47.80
C LYS A 6 10.51 46.32 47.15
N LEU A 7 9.98 45.16 47.54
CA LEU A 7 10.31 43.86 46.91
C LEU A 7 9.51 43.71 45.61
N CYS A 8 10.17 43.86 44.49
CA CYS A 8 9.58 43.53 43.19
C CYS A 8 9.63 42.03 42.95
N VAL A 9 8.48 41.39 43.04
CA VAL A 9 8.30 40.00 42.65
C VAL A 9 8.16 39.94 41.16
N PHE A 10 9.22 39.51 40.46
CA PHE A 10 9.17 39.16 39.04
C PHE A 10 8.52 37.80 38.88
N SER A 11 7.27 37.80 38.48
CA SER A 11 6.57 36.58 38.07
C SER A 11 7.01 36.19 36.70
N VAL A 12 7.89 35.18 36.59
CA VAL A 12 8.28 34.58 35.31
C VAL A 12 7.19 33.61 34.89
N ILE A 13 6.35 34.04 33.96
CA ILE A 13 5.37 33.16 33.29
C ILE A 13 6.16 32.31 32.30
N PHE A 14 6.40 31.04 32.67
CA PHE A 14 7.00 30.01 31.81
C PHE A 14 5.92 29.51 30.86
N CYS A 15 5.88 30.11 29.66
CA CYS A 15 4.98 29.67 28.58
C CYS A 15 5.52 28.38 28.00
N PHE A 16 4.94 27.22 28.40
CA PHE A 16 5.20 25.95 27.75
C PHE A 16 4.64 25.99 26.33
N LEU A 17 5.47 26.30 25.35
CA LEU A 17 5.16 25.99 23.95
C LEU A 17 5.25 24.47 23.78
N SER A 18 4.10 23.79 23.87
CA SER A 18 3.96 22.44 23.40
C SER A 18 4.05 22.44 21.87
N THR A 19 5.25 22.22 21.33
CA THR A 19 5.43 21.91 19.91
C THR A 19 4.81 20.53 19.67
N GLY A 20 3.54 20.51 19.26
CA GLY A 20 2.90 19.33 18.72
C GLY A 20 3.68 18.91 17.46
N LEU A 21 4.38 17.78 17.53
CA LEU A 21 4.98 17.14 16.36
C LEU A 21 3.82 16.67 15.48
N LEU A 22 3.43 17.46 14.50
CA LEU A 22 2.58 17.01 13.41
C LEU A 22 3.38 15.95 12.66
N LEU A 23 3.08 14.67 12.92
CA LEU A 23 3.48 13.58 12.03
C LEU A 23 2.78 13.85 10.70
N ALA A 24 3.52 14.43 9.76
CA ALA A 24 3.08 14.51 8.39
C ALA A 24 2.86 13.06 7.91
N ALA A 25 1.61 12.70 7.64
CA ALA A 25 1.32 11.44 6.98
C ALA A 25 2.08 11.46 5.64
N ASP A 26 2.92 10.44 5.40
CA ASP A 26 3.63 10.27 4.13
C ASP A 26 2.58 10.01 3.04
N THR A 27 2.15 11.08 2.36
CA THR A 27 1.11 11.03 1.33
C THR A 27 1.53 10.18 0.14
N ASP A 28 2.83 9.89 0.02
CA ASP A 28 3.41 9.09 -1.06
C ASP A 28 3.63 7.63 -0.67
N SER A 29 3.19 7.23 0.53
CA SER A 29 3.29 5.84 0.98
C SER A 29 2.28 4.95 0.27
N ILE A 30 2.76 3.82 -0.28
CA ILE A 30 1.89 2.78 -0.84
C ILE A 30 1.28 1.87 0.23
N VAL A 31 1.72 1.99 1.50
CA VAL A 31 1.23 1.15 2.60
C VAL A 31 -0.25 1.45 2.88
N GLY A 32 -1.05 0.40 3.00
CA GLY A 32 -2.48 0.49 3.28
C GLY A 32 -3.31 -0.44 2.41
N LYS A 33 -4.62 -0.27 2.47
CA LYS A 33 -5.57 -1.08 1.71
C LYS A 33 -5.99 -0.38 0.44
N TRP A 34 -5.96 -1.13 -0.65
CA TRP A 34 -6.24 -0.64 -1.99
C TRP A 34 -7.26 -1.52 -2.68
N LYS A 35 -8.28 -0.89 -3.26
CA LYS A 35 -9.29 -1.54 -4.09
C LYS A 35 -8.77 -1.65 -5.51
N THR A 36 -8.61 -2.87 -5.98
CA THR A 36 -8.22 -3.15 -7.36
C THR A 36 -9.44 -3.13 -8.27
N ILE A 37 -9.25 -2.64 -9.49
CA ILE A 37 -10.31 -2.51 -10.48
C ILE A 37 -10.03 -3.46 -11.65
N ASP A 38 -11.06 -4.12 -12.14
CA ASP A 38 -10.98 -4.90 -13.38
C ASP A 38 -10.95 -3.95 -14.58
N ASP A 39 -9.87 -3.98 -15.36
CA ASP A 39 -9.66 -3.05 -16.47
C ASP A 39 -10.63 -3.24 -17.64
N LYS A 40 -11.29 -4.39 -17.72
CA LYS A 40 -12.26 -4.67 -18.78
C LYS A 40 -13.66 -4.19 -18.43
N THR A 41 -14.03 -4.32 -17.14
CA THR A 41 -15.38 -4.01 -16.68
C THR A 41 -15.49 -2.72 -15.90
N GLY A 42 -14.37 -2.21 -15.37
CA GLY A 42 -14.33 -1.05 -14.46
C GLY A 42 -14.86 -1.34 -13.06
N GLU A 43 -15.15 -2.60 -12.74
CA GLU A 43 -15.71 -2.99 -11.45
C GLU A 43 -14.64 -3.37 -10.43
N PRO A 44 -14.92 -3.23 -9.12
CA PRO A 44 -14.04 -3.71 -8.07
C PRO A 44 -13.78 -5.22 -8.19
N LYS A 45 -12.51 -5.61 -8.03
CA LYS A 45 -12.04 -7.00 -8.13
C LYS A 45 -11.62 -7.56 -6.77
N SER A 46 -10.83 -6.79 -6.02
CA SER A 46 -10.31 -7.21 -4.72
C SER A 46 -9.87 -6.04 -3.85
N ILE A 47 -9.65 -6.31 -2.56
CA ILE A 47 -8.89 -5.44 -1.66
C ILE A 47 -7.52 -6.07 -1.46
N VAL A 48 -6.47 -5.31 -1.77
CA VAL A 48 -5.08 -5.69 -1.53
C VAL A 48 -4.51 -4.78 -0.44
N GLU A 49 -3.94 -5.37 0.60
CA GLU A 49 -3.21 -4.66 1.64
C GLU A 49 -1.73 -4.66 1.31
N ILE A 50 -1.16 -3.47 1.13
CA ILE A 50 0.29 -3.29 0.99
C ILE A 50 0.88 -3.05 2.36
N TYR A 51 1.94 -3.77 2.70
CA TYR A 51 2.65 -3.67 3.96
C TYR A 51 4.16 -3.77 3.76
N GLU A 52 4.90 -3.22 4.71
CA GLU A 52 6.35 -3.31 4.74
C GLU A 52 6.80 -4.46 5.66
N LYS A 53 7.81 -5.18 5.23
CA LYS A 53 8.49 -6.20 6.02
C LYS A 53 9.98 -6.22 5.66
N ASN A 54 10.85 -5.96 6.66
CA ASN A 54 12.32 -5.97 6.50
C ASN A 54 12.82 -5.03 5.37
N GLY A 55 12.25 -3.82 5.26
CA GLY A 55 12.63 -2.84 4.25
C GLY A 55 12.13 -3.14 2.83
N LYS A 56 11.28 -4.15 2.67
CA LYS A 56 10.64 -4.51 1.40
C LYS A 56 9.13 -4.44 1.53
N PHE A 57 8.44 -4.18 0.41
CA PHE A 57 7.00 -4.04 0.37
C PHE A 57 6.35 -5.24 -0.31
N TYR A 58 5.25 -5.68 0.27
CA TYR A 58 4.47 -6.84 -0.13
C TYR A 58 3.01 -6.46 -0.22
N GLY A 59 2.23 -7.19 -1.03
CA GLY A 59 0.79 -6.97 -1.16
C GLY A 59 0.02 -8.27 -1.05
N GLN A 60 -0.92 -8.33 -0.11
CA GLN A 60 -1.76 -9.50 0.17
C GLN A 60 -3.22 -9.23 -0.20
N ILE A 61 -3.86 -10.15 -0.90
CA ILE A 61 -5.30 -10.10 -1.15
C ILE A 61 -6.04 -10.36 0.16
N LYS A 62 -6.78 -9.38 0.65
CA LYS A 62 -7.58 -9.49 1.88
C LYS A 62 -9.03 -9.87 1.59
N GLU A 63 -9.56 -9.41 0.47
CA GLU A 63 -10.94 -9.60 0.08
C GLU A 63 -11.04 -9.77 -1.44
N LEU A 64 -12.00 -10.57 -1.87
CA LEU A 64 -12.37 -10.74 -3.27
C LEU A 64 -13.83 -10.33 -3.45
N PHE A 65 -14.12 -9.55 -4.49
CA PHE A 65 -15.48 -9.23 -4.89
C PHE A 65 -15.96 -10.28 -5.90
N ILE A 66 -16.57 -11.34 -5.39
CA ILE A 66 -17.07 -12.46 -6.18
C ILE A 66 -18.42 -12.08 -6.78
N LYS A 67 -18.59 -12.30 -8.08
CA LYS A 67 -19.87 -12.08 -8.78
C LYS A 67 -20.72 -13.33 -8.70
N GLU A 68 -22.04 -13.13 -8.87
CA GLU A 68 -22.96 -14.24 -8.99
C GLU A 68 -22.57 -15.15 -10.18
N GLY A 69 -22.45 -16.45 -9.91
CA GLY A 69 -22.02 -17.46 -10.88
C GLY A 69 -20.51 -17.69 -10.96
N ASP A 70 -19.68 -16.85 -10.33
CA ASP A 70 -18.25 -17.11 -10.22
C ASP A 70 -17.93 -18.11 -9.10
N ASN A 71 -16.75 -18.74 -9.19
CA ASN A 71 -16.25 -19.59 -8.10
C ASN A 71 -16.03 -18.75 -6.83
N PRO A 72 -16.69 -19.06 -5.69
CA PRO A 72 -16.55 -18.30 -4.45
C PRO A 72 -15.16 -18.42 -3.82
N ASP A 73 -14.45 -19.54 -4.08
CA ASP A 73 -13.13 -19.83 -3.53
C ASP A 73 -12.11 -20.11 -4.65
N PRO A 74 -11.74 -19.09 -5.45
CA PRO A 74 -10.81 -19.29 -6.55
C PRO A 74 -9.41 -19.59 -6.03
N THR A 75 -8.70 -20.46 -6.74
CA THR A 75 -7.30 -20.82 -6.51
C THR A 75 -6.43 -20.36 -7.68
N CYS A 76 -5.11 -20.30 -7.50
CA CYS A 76 -4.18 -20.03 -8.60
C CYS A 76 -3.88 -21.28 -9.40
N ASP A 77 -4.85 -21.82 -10.07
CA ASP A 77 -4.75 -23.04 -10.88
C ASP A 77 -3.85 -22.92 -12.12
N LYS A 78 -3.63 -21.68 -12.57
CA LYS A 78 -2.73 -21.36 -13.71
C LYS A 78 -1.35 -20.89 -13.28
N CYS A 79 -1.06 -20.77 -11.99
CA CYS A 79 0.27 -20.43 -11.51
C CYS A 79 1.32 -21.45 -12.03
N PRO A 80 2.58 -21.02 -12.23
CA PRO A 80 3.66 -21.94 -12.60
C PRO A 80 3.77 -23.10 -11.62
N ALA A 81 4.12 -24.28 -12.14
CA ALA A 81 4.15 -25.51 -11.33
C ALA A 81 5.18 -25.49 -10.19
N ASP A 82 6.23 -24.68 -10.34
CA ASP A 82 7.29 -24.44 -9.36
C ASP A 82 7.03 -23.24 -8.46
N ASP A 83 5.94 -22.49 -8.66
CA ASP A 83 5.54 -21.39 -7.78
C ASP A 83 4.81 -21.94 -6.55
N PRO A 84 5.22 -21.57 -5.32
CA PRO A 84 4.58 -22.05 -4.09
C PRO A 84 3.10 -21.63 -3.96
N ARG A 85 2.65 -20.67 -4.78
CA ARG A 85 1.24 -20.22 -4.82
C ARG A 85 0.37 -21.07 -5.78
N LYS A 86 0.96 -22.01 -6.49
CA LYS A 86 0.22 -22.94 -7.38
C LYS A 86 -0.88 -23.66 -6.60
N ASP A 87 -2.10 -23.63 -7.11
CA ASP A 87 -3.31 -24.24 -6.54
C ASP A 87 -3.70 -23.72 -5.13
N GLN A 88 -3.02 -22.68 -4.63
CA GLN A 88 -3.37 -22.07 -3.35
C GLN A 88 -4.58 -21.12 -3.50
N PRO A 89 -5.37 -20.93 -2.42
CA PRO A 89 -6.48 -19.98 -2.42
C PRO A 89 -6.01 -18.56 -2.78
N THR A 90 -6.76 -17.89 -3.65
CA THR A 90 -6.47 -16.52 -4.06
C THR A 90 -6.67 -15.53 -2.91
N LYS A 91 -7.68 -15.74 -2.06
CA LYS A 91 -7.86 -14.95 -0.84
C LYS A 91 -6.75 -15.28 0.17
N GLY A 92 -6.08 -14.25 0.68
CA GLY A 92 -4.92 -14.39 1.56
C GLY A 92 -3.58 -14.52 0.83
N MET A 93 -3.59 -14.63 -0.50
CA MET A 93 -2.37 -14.79 -1.29
C MET A 93 -1.55 -13.50 -1.34
N VAL A 94 -0.23 -13.61 -1.16
CA VAL A 94 0.72 -12.52 -1.37
C VAL A 94 1.03 -12.45 -2.86
N ILE A 95 0.47 -11.43 -3.52
CA ILE A 95 0.61 -11.23 -4.97
C ILE A 95 1.69 -10.22 -5.34
N VAL A 96 1.98 -9.25 -4.47
CA VAL A 96 3.09 -8.31 -4.64
C VAL A 96 4.23 -8.74 -3.74
N GLN A 97 5.44 -8.84 -4.29
CA GLN A 97 6.60 -9.30 -3.56
C GLN A 97 7.83 -8.43 -3.80
N GLU A 98 8.54 -8.14 -2.72
CA GLU A 98 9.90 -7.61 -2.70
C GLU A 98 10.13 -6.25 -3.37
N LEU A 99 9.11 -5.37 -3.44
CA LEU A 99 9.33 -4.00 -3.89
C LEU A 99 10.22 -3.25 -2.91
N VAL A 100 11.06 -2.37 -3.43
CA VAL A 100 11.94 -1.48 -2.66
C VAL A 100 11.61 -0.03 -3.00
N LYS A 101 11.52 0.83 -1.98
CA LYS A 101 11.29 2.27 -2.17
C LYS A 101 12.57 2.94 -2.68
N ASN A 102 12.44 3.68 -3.78
CA ASN A 102 13.51 4.50 -4.34
C ASN A 102 12.91 5.79 -4.93
N ASN A 103 13.27 6.94 -4.34
CA ASN A 103 12.84 8.28 -4.80
C ASN A 103 11.32 8.41 -5.06
N GLY A 104 10.48 7.95 -4.10
CA GLY A 104 9.02 8.05 -4.22
C GLY A 104 8.37 6.96 -5.07
N GLU A 105 9.14 6.12 -5.72
CA GLU A 105 8.67 4.93 -6.45
C GLU A 105 9.06 3.64 -5.72
N TYR A 106 8.30 2.58 -5.96
CA TYR A 106 8.53 1.25 -5.41
C TYR A 106 8.72 0.27 -6.55
N SER A 107 9.87 -0.38 -6.63
CA SER A 107 10.25 -1.22 -7.78
C SER A 107 11.18 -2.37 -7.39
N GLY A 108 11.62 -3.16 -8.36
CA GLY A 108 12.56 -4.27 -8.17
C GLY A 108 11.92 -5.56 -7.68
N GLY A 109 10.61 -5.57 -7.48
CA GLY A 109 9.84 -6.75 -7.12
C GLY A 109 8.91 -7.21 -8.23
N THR A 110 7.96 -8.07 -7.87
CA THR A 110 7.02 -8.70 -8.81
C THR A 110 5.58 -8.55 -8.36
N ILE A 111 4.66 -8.69 -9.32
CA ILE A 111 3.23 -8.87 -9.08
C ILE A 111 2.70 -10.07 -9.85
N LEU A 112 1.91 -10.91 -9.17
CA LEU A 112 1.21 -12.05 -9.75
C LEU A 112 -0.23 -11.67 -10.09
N ASP A 113 -0.69 -12.05 -11.28
CA ASP A 113 -2.12 -12.15 -11.59
C ASP A 113 -2.57 -13.60 -11.33
N PRO A 114 -3.30 -13.88 -10.23
CA PRO A 114 -3.67 -15.26 -9.88
C PRO A 114 -4.64 -15.89 -10.89
N LYS A 115 -5.47 -15.08 -11.56
CA LYS A 115 -6.44 -15.55 -12.56
C LYS A 115 -5.75 -16.07 -13.83
N GLU A 116 -4.66 -15.40 -14.25
CA GLU A 116 -3.91 -15.77 -15.45
C GLU A 116 -2.65 -16.59 -15.13
N GLY A 117 -2.24 -16.68 -13.84
CA GLY A 117 -1.03 -17.33 -13.39
C GLY A 117 0.25 -16.64 -13.87
N LYS A 118 0.17 -15.37 -14.24
CA LYS A 118 1.29 -14.60 -14.82
C LYS A 118 1.96 -13.72 -13.78
N ILE A 119 3.29 -13.75 -13.78
CA ILE A 119 4.12 -12.92 -12.92
C ILE A 119 4.75 -11.81 -13.78
N TYR A 120 4.66 -10.58 -13.30
CA TYR A 120 5.19 -9.38 -13.94
C TYR A 120 6.22 -8.74 -13.03
N THR A 121 7.27 -8.13 -13.59
CA THR A 121 8.08 -7.16 -12.86
C THR A 121 7.19 -5.98 -12.50
N CYS A 122 7.26 -5.50 -11.27
CA CYS A 122 6.30 -4.53 -10.76
C CYS A 122 6.97 -3.22 -10.36
N LYS A 123 6.27 -2.12 -10.68
CA LYS A 123 6.57 -0.78 -10.20
C LYS A 123 5.28 -0.13 -9.70
N MET A 124 5.37 0.57 -8.56
CA MET A 124 4.24 1.27 -7.96
C MET A 124 4.64 2.69 -7.56
N TRP A 125 3.68 3.61 -7.59
CA TRP A 125 3.80 4.98 -7.07
C TRP A 125 2.42 5.52 -6.73
N VAL A 126 2.36 6.53 -5.87
CA VAL A 126 1.11 7.24 -5.56
C VAL A 126 1.02 8.47 -6.45
N GLU A 127 -0.14 8.69 -7.06
CA GLU A 127 -0.46 9.84 -7.88
C GLU A 127 -1.91 10.26 -7.62
N ASP A 128 -2.12 11.51 -7.22
CA ASP A 128 -3.44 12.04 -6.87
C ASP A 128 -4.24 11.18 -5.86
N GLY A 129 -3.54 10.63 -4.85
CA GLY A 129 -4.14 9.78 -3.81
C GLY A 129 -4.55 8.38 -4.29
N LYS A 130 -4.18 8.01 -5.49
CA LYS A 130 -4.41 6.69 -6.09
C LYS A 130 -3.09 5.94 -6.20
N LEU A 131 -3.12 4.62 -6.11
CA LEU A 131 -1.96 3.77 -6.32
C LEU A 131 -1.87 3.35 -7.78
N MET A 132 -0.84 3.80 -8.44
CA MET A 132 -0.49 3.39 -9.80
C MET A 132 0.34 2.11 -9.72
N VAL A 133 -0.13 1.06 -10.38
CA VAL A 133 0.50 -0.26 -10.41
C VAL A 133 0.85 -0.63 -11.83
N ARG A 134 2.14 -0.72 -12.13
CA ARG A 134 2.63 -1.06 -13.47
C ARG A 134 3.33 -2.41 -13.47
N GLY A 135 2.78 -3.32 -14.26
CA GLY A 135 3.38 -4.61 -14.55
C GLY A 135 4.10 -4.60 -15.88
N TYR A 136 5.29 -5.21 -15.93
CA TYR A 136 6.11 -5.36 -17.14
C TYR A 136 6.31 -6.84 -17.48
N ILE A 137 6.19 -7.16 -18.76
CA ILE A 137 6.57 -8.44 -19.32
C ILE A 137 7.27 -8.21 -20.66
N ALA A 138 8.54 -8.60 -20.77
CA ALA A 138 9.39 -8.26 -21.91
C ALA A 138 9.35 -6.74 -22.23
N PHE A 139 8.93 -6.36 -23.44
CA PHE A 139 8.82 -4.94 -23.86
C PHE A 139 7.46 -4.31 -23.59
N PHE A 140 6.50 -5.07 -23.07
CA PHE A 140 5.15 -4.61 -22.82
C PHE A 140 4.96 -4.24 -21.36
N PHE A 141 4.18 -3.21 -21.13
CA PHE A 141 3.74 -2.84 -19.79
C PHE A 141 2.27 -2.47 -19.79
N ARG A 142 1.65 -2.60 -18.62
CA ARG A 142 0.29 -2.17 -18.35
C ARG A 142 0.25 -1.48 -17.00
N THR A 143 -0.40 -0.33 -16.94
CA THR A 143 -0.62 0.40 -15.69
C THR A 143 -2.06 0.28 -15.28
N GLN A 144 -2.28 -0.13 -14.03
CA GLN A 144 -3.58 -0.14 -13.37
C GLN A 144 -3.64 0.98 -12.33
N THR A 145 -4.81 1.49 -12.09
CA THR A 145 -5.08 2.45 -11.02
C THR A 145 -5.88 1.76 -9.93
N TRP A 146 -5.31 1.69 -8.73
CA TRP A 146 -6.00 1.17 -7.56
C TRP A 146 -6.45 2.33 -6.68
N HIS A 147 -7.65 2.22 -6.12
CA HIS A 147 -8.26 3.24 -5.30
C HIS A 147 -8.10 2.91 -3.82
N LYS A 148 -7.94 3.93 -2.98
CA LYS A 148 -7.86 3.72 -1.54
C LYS A 148 -9.14 3.01 -1.07
N ALA A 149 -8.99 1.93 -0.30
CA ALA A 149 -10.10 1.27 0.36
C ALA A 149 -10.30 1.92 1.73
N GLU A 150 -11.57 2.18 2.06
CA GLU A 150 -11.98 2.69 3.38
C GLU A 150 -11.86 1.63 4.46
#